data_2144fb7770eb7f88fdc59ddabf361814
#
_entry.id   2144fb7770eb7f88fdc59ddabf361814
#
_cell.length_a   1.000
_cell.length_b   1.000
_cell.length_c   1.000
_cell.angle_alpha   90.00
_cell.angle_beta   90.00
_cell.angle_gamma   90.00
#
_symmetry.space_group_name_H-M   'P 1'
#
loop_
_entity.id
_entity.type
_entity.pdbx_description
1 polymer ?
#
loop_
_entity_poly.entity_id
_entity_poly.type
_entity_poly.pdbx_seq_one_letter_code
_entity_poly.pdbx_strand_id
1 'polypeptide(L)'
;MRRNTALTRIMASGVAAIMLCAGGTFTVNAAEEEPVKADVSVKAIQGLSDDFIGGMDVSSMLSLEESGVTFKNANGEVEDLFTLLKESGVNYVRLRVWNDPFTADGQGYGGGNVNADRALTMAKGATAAGLKVLVDFHYSDFWADPSKQQVPKAWKSFEGDADKTADTVYDYTKQTLTTFKQAGVDVGMVQVGNETTAKIAGISGWDGMSKVFSAGSKAIREVLPEAKVVIHFTNPEKAGTYATYAKQLSNHNVDYDVFASSYYPFWHGTTENLTSVLKNVASTYKKDVMVAETSWAYTLDDGDDDSNTVPSKVTADNLKKYDISPQGQADEIRAVAEAVNNIGDNDGDGENDGLGVFYWEPAWVPVGTGGKDNAELVDTWNKYGGGWATEAAGEYDPNDARLYW
;
A
#
# COMPACT_ATOMS: atom_id res chain seq x y z
N MET A 1 -16.54 -20.36 -19.79
CA MET A 1 -17.23 -19.07 -19.92
C MET A 1 -17.76 -18.51 -18.57
N ARG A 2 -17.33 -19.03 -17.44
CA ARG A 2 -17.74 -18.51 -16.09
C ARG A 2 -16.57 -17.90 -15.29
N ARG A 3 -15.35 -17.88 -15.83
CA ARG A 3 -14.12 -17.55 -15.09
C ARG A 3 -13.70 -16.08 -15.06
N ASN A 4 -14.23 -15.25 -15.97
CA ASN A 4 -13.82 -13.83 -16.07
C ASN A 4 -14.71 -12.85 -15.29
N THR A 5 -15.67 -13.33 -14.50
CA THR A 5 -16.62 -12.47 -13.79
C THR A 5 -16.07 -11.86 -12.50
N ALA A 6 -15.07 -12.48 -11.89
CA ALA A 6 -14.56 -12.01 -10.59
C ALA A 6 -13.77 -10.70 -10.71
N LEU A 7 -12.77 -10.62 -11.61
CA LEU A 7 -11.95 -9.41 -11.72
C LEU A 7 -12.68 -8.24 -12.38
N THR A 8 -13.61 -8.54 -13.32
CA THR A 8 -14.51 -7.51 -13.84
C THR A 8 -15.38 -6.90 -12.73
N ARG A 9 -15.72 -7.72 -11.73
CA ARG A 9 -16.45 -7.23 -10.54
C ARG A 9 -15.53 -6.43 -9.59
N ILE A 10 -14.26 -6.84 -9.39
CA ILE A 10 -13.29 -6.13 -8.55
C ILE A 10 -13.13 -4.68 -9.03
N MET A 11 -12.93 -4.49 -10.34
CA MET A 11 -12.68 -3.16 -10.91
C MET A 11 -13.94 -2.28 -10.94
N ALA A 12 -15.11 -2.87 -11.17
CA ALA A 12 -16.36 -2.11 -11.24
C ALA A 12 -16.98 -1.81 -9.87
N SER A 13 -16.83 -2.75 -8.91
CA SER A 13 -17.50 -2.63 -7.59
C SER A 13 -16.59 -1.97 -6.54
N GLY A 14 -15.29 -2.20 -6.57
CA GLY A 14 -14.34 -1.57 -5.65
C GLY A 14 -14.31 -0.05 -5.77
N VAL A 15 -14.38 0.46 -7.00
CA VAL A 15 -14.45 1.90 -7.26
C VAL A 15 -15.82 2.48 -6.87
N ALA A 16 -16.91 1.74 -7.08
CA ALA A 16 -18.26 2.22 -6.71
C ALA A 16 -18.53 2.18 -5.20
N ALA A 17 -17.96 1.21 -4.46
CA ALA A 17 -18.16 1.09 -3.01
C ALA A 17 -17.44 2.18 -2.20
N ILE A 18 -16.31 2.71 -2.71
CA ILE A 18 -15.51 3.73 -2.03
C ILE A 18 -16.11 5.13 -2.18
N MET A 19 -17.01 5.34 -3.14
CA MET A 19 -17.63 6.65 -3.40
C MET A 19 -18.77 7.03 -2.48
N LEU A 20 -19.16 6.18 -1.52
CA LEU A 20 -20.30 6.43 -0.63
C LEU A 20 -19.82 6.63 0.80
N CYS A 21 -19.22 7.79 1.05
CA CYS A 21 -18.58 8.02 2.32
C CYS A 21 -19.02 9.25 3.06
N ALA A 22 -18.71 9.26 4.31
CA ALA A 22 -18.75 10.35 5.26
C ALA A 22 -20.14 10.88 5.58
N GLY A 23 -20.81 10.15 6.43
CA GLY A 23 -21.93 10.71 7.22
C GLY A 23 -21.54 10.79 8.68
N GLY A 24 -20.79 11.80 9.08
CA GLY A 24 -20.69 12.18 10.49
C GLY A 24 -22.06 12.64 10.96
N THR A 25 -22.50 12.18 12.13
CA THR A 25 -23.75 12.61 12.76
C THR A 25 -23.65 14.06 13.23
N PHE A 26 -23.66 14.98 12.30
CA PHE A 26 -24.11 16.33 12.58
C PHE A 26 -25.54 16.45 12.05
N THR A 27 -26.48 16.78 12.92
CA THR A 27 -27.85 17.10 12.56
C THR A 27 -27.90 18.40 11.75
N VAL A 28 -27.46 18.32 10.52
CA VAL A 28 -27.89 19.20 9.45
C VAL A 28 -28.91 18.38 8.67
N ASN A 29 -30.13 18.88 8.51
CA ASN A 29 -31.11 18.34 7.58
C ASN A 29 -30.57 18.46 6.15
N ALA A 30 -29.56 17.65 5.81
CA ALA A 30 -29.24 17.34 4.44
C ALA A 30 -30.28 16.31 4.00
N ALA A 31 -31.01 16.58 2.95
CA ALA A 31 -31.77 15.56 2.26
C ALA A 31 -30.81 14.38 2.02
N GLU A 32 -31.22 13.16 2.37
CA GLU A 32 -30.49 11.96 2.00
C GLU A 32 -30.38 11.99 0.47
N GLU A 33 -29.20 12.34 -0.03
CA GLU A 33 -28.93 12.22 -1.46
C GLU A 33 -28.87 10.73 -1.77
N GLU A 34 -29.72 10.28 -2.69
CA GLU A 34 -29.67 8.92 -3.21
C GLU A 34 -28.26 8.65 -3.76
N PRO A 35 -27.70 7.45 -3.52
CA PRO A 35 -26.38 7.09 -4.00
C PRO A 35 -26.26 7.31 -5.51
N VAL A 36 -25.30 8.12 -5.93
CA VAL A 36 -25.03 8.33 -7.36
C VAL A 36 -24.39 7.06 -7.91
N LYS A 37 -25.13 6.34 -8.76
CA LYS A 37 -24.59 5.16 -9.43
C LYS A 37 -23.61 5.60 -10.53
N ALA A 38 -22.33 5.31 -10.34
CA ALA A 38 -21.34 5.47 -11.40
C ALA A 38 -21.58 4.43 -12.50
N ASP A 39 -21.73 4.87 -13.75
CA ASP A 39 -21.83 3.98 -14.91
C ASP A 39 -20.41 3.63 -15.38
N VAL A 40 -19.81 2.61 -14.73
CA VAL A 40 -18.44 2.14 -15.00
C VAL A 40 -18.48 0.85 -15.78
N SER A 41 -17.75 0.79 -16.89
CA SER A 41 -17.62 -0.40 -17.74
C SER A 41 -16.15 -0.83 -17.84
N VAL A 42 -15.83 -2.04 -17.41
CA VAL A 42 -14.48 -2.60 -17.44
C VAL A 42 -14.42 -3.81 -18.36
N LYS A 43 -13.51 -3.77 -19.34
CA LYS A 43 -13.26 -4.91 -20.24
C LYS A 43 -12.44 -5.97 -19.50
N ALA A 44 -12.80 -7.24 -19.68
CA ALA A 44 -12.02 -8.35 -19.14
C ALA A 44 -10.58 -8.35 -19.68
N ILE A 45 -9.63 -8.68 -18.81
CA ILE A 45 -8.24 -8.92 -19.19
C ILE A 45 -8.14 -10.38 -19.65
N GLN A 46 -7.55 -10.58 -20.84
CA GLN A 46 -7.41 -11.91 -21.42
C GLN A 46 -6.32 -12.71 -20.70
N GLY A 47 -6.61 -13.96 -20.37
CA GLY A 47 -5.64 -14.87 -19.73
C GLY A 47 -5.32 -14.53 -18.28
N LEU A 48 -6.10 -13.68 -17.64
CA LEU A 48 -5.94 -13.39 -16.22
C LEU A 48 -6.19 -14.64 -15.39
N SER A 49 -5.23 -15.00 -14.54
CA SER A 49 -5.36 -16.14 -13.60
C SER A 49 -6.45 -15.89 -12.56
N ASP A 50 -7.08 -16.98 -12.10
CA ASP A 50 -8.01 -16.93 -10.94
C ASP A 50 -7.26 -16.55 -9.64
N ASP A 51 -5.94 -16.79 -9.59
CA ASP A 51 -5.06 -16.48 -8.47
C ASP A 51 -4.42 -15.08 -8.55
N PHE A 52 -4.72 -14.31 -9.60
CA PHE A 52 -4.21 -12.94 -9.75
C PHE A 52 -4.60 -12.09 -8.54
N ILE A 53 -3.63 -11.41 -7.96
CA ILE A 53 -3.85 -10.59 -6.77
C ILE A 53 -4.51 -9.27 -7.16
N GLY A 54 -5.77 -9.10 -6.74
CA GLY A 54 -6.44 -7.81 -6.65
C GLY A 54 -6.37 -7.35 -5.21
N GLY A 55 -5.31 -6.62 -4.88
CA GLY A 55 -5.03 -6.20 -3.51
C GLY A 55 -5.38 -4.74 -3.24
N MET A 56 -5.55 -4.40 -1.97
CA MET A 56 -5.73 -3.02 -1.52
C MET A 56 -4.94 -2.74 -0.25
N ASP A 57 -4.20 -1.62 -0.22
CA ASP A 57 -3.63 -1.09 1.02
C ASP A 57 -4.71 -0.29 1.74
N VAL A 58 -4.98 -0.64 2.98
CA VAL A 58 -6.02 -0.01 3.81
C VAL A 58 -5.51 0.33 5.21
N SER A 59 -4.24 0.64 5.30
CA SER A 59 -3.54 0.83 6.56
C SER A 59 -4.08 1.99 7.41
N SER A 60 -4.69 3.01 6.79
CA SER A 60 -5.32 4.14 7.51
C SER A 60 -6.70 3.83 8.08
N MET A 61 -7.34 2.72 7.65
CA MET A 61 -8.74 2.38 7.91
C MET A 61 -9.14 2.51 9.39
N LEU A 62 -8.35 1.93 10.32
CA LEU A 62 -8.70 1.94 11.74
C LEU A 62 -8.78 3.36 12.32
N SER A 63 -7.90 4.26 11.91
CA SER A 63 -7.92 5.67 12.32
C SER A 63 -9.13 6.41 11.74
N LEU A 64 -9.55 6.06 10.54
CA LEU A 64 -10.75 6.64 9.92
C LEU A 64 -12.01 6.19 10.66
N GLU A 65 -12.14 4.92 11.00
CA GLU A 65 -13.27 4.40 11.79
C GLU A 65 -13.31 5.02 13.20
N GLU A 66 -12.17 5.14 13.87
CA GLU A 66 -12.04 5.83 15.16
C GLU A 66 -12.44 7.32 15.06
N SER A 67 -12.26 7.93 13.90
CA SER A 67 -12.70 9.30 13.59
C SER A 67 -14.17 9.41 13.23
N GLY A 68 -14.91 8.29 13.19
CA GLY A 68 -16.34 8.23 12.88
C GLY A 68 -16.68 8.00 11.41
N VAL A 69 -15.69 7.72 10.55
CA VAL A 69 -15.95 7.33 9.16
C VAL A 69 -16.63 5.97 9.14
N THR A 70 -17.63 5.81 8.30
CA THR A 70 -18.31 4.54 8.05
C THR A 70 -18.29 4.23 6.56
N PHE A 71 -18.09 2.96 6.24
CA PHE A 71 -18.14 2.47 4.87
C PHE A 71 -19.54 1.91 4.57
N LYS A 72 -19.99 2.05 3.32
CA LYS A 72 -21.34 1.64 2.92
C LYS A 72 -21.27 0.73 1.69
N ASN A 73 -22.17 -0.26 1.66
CA ASN A 73 -22.35 -1.11 0.50
C ASN A 73 -23.13 -0.40 -0.63
N ALA A 74 -23.34 -1.09 -1.74
CA ALA A 74 -24.04 -0.54 -2.91
C ALA A 74 -25.52 -0.15 -2.64
N ASN A 75 -26.08 -0.60 -1.51
CA ASN A 75 -27.44 -0.25 -1.07
C ASN A 75 -27.46 0.97 -0.14
N GLY A 76 -26.27 1.54 0.20
CA GLY A 76 -26.13 2.64 1.15
C GLY A 76 -26.14 2.20 2.62
N GLU A 77 -26.10 0.91 2.92
CA GLU A 77 -26.08 0.37 4.28
C GLU A 77 -24.64 0.34 4.81
N VAL A 78 -24.45 0.68 6.09
CA VAL A 78 -23.14 0.61 6.75
C VAL A 78 -22.68 -0.85 6.83
N GLU A 79 -21.47 -1.10 6.41
CA GLU A 79 -20.89 -2.44 6.38
C GLU A 79 -19.38 -2.39 6.70
N ASP A 80 -18.86 -3.48 7.23
CA ASP A 80 -17.42 -3.66 7.51
C ASP A 80 -16.59 -3.56 6.23
N LEU A 81 -15.50 -2.79 6.25
CA LEU A 81 -14.68 -2.54 5.07
C LEU A 81 -14.11 -3.84 4.49
N PHE A 82 -13.63 -4.78 5.31
CA PHE A 82 -13.04 -6.02 4.79
C PHE A 82 -14.09 -6.90 4.12
N THR A 83 -15.32 -6.90 4.64
CA THR A 83 -16.47 -7.56 4.01
C THR A 83 -16.77 -6.94 2.65
N LEU A 84 -16.85 -5.61 2.56
CA LEU A 84 -17.06 -4.89 1.30
C LEU A 84 -15.96 -5.20 0.27
N LEU A 85 -14.70 -5.19 0.70
CA LEU A 85 -13.57 -5.52 -0.16
C LEU A 85 -13.68 -6.95 -0.68
N LYS A 86 -13.98 -7.91 0.19
CA LYS A 86 -14.16 -9.31 -0.20
C LYS A 86 -15.29 -9.51 -1.19
N GLU A 87 -16.44 -8.91 -0.94
CA GLU A 87 -17.60 -8.96 -1.83
C GLU A 87 -17.34 -8.30 -3.18
N SER A 88 -16.49 -7.27 -3.20
CA SER A 88 -16.01 -6.62 -4.42
C SER A 88 -14.98 -7.45 -5.19
N GLY A 89 -14.55 -8.60 -4.64
CA GLY A 89 -13.62 -9.52 -5.29
C GLY A 89 -12.14 -9.28 -4.96
N VAL A 90 -11.84 -8.38 -4.03
CA VAL A 90 -10.50 -8.23 -3.45
C VAL A 90 -10.11 -9.54 -2.76
N ASN A 91 -8.85 -9.96 -2.90
CA ASN A 91 -8.36 -11.21 -2.30
C ASN A 91 -7.17 -11.00 -1.35
N TYR A 92 -6.57 -9.80 -1.34
CA TYR A 92 -5.48 -9.42 -0.45
C TYR A 92 -5.68 -8.01 0.11
N VAL A 93 -5.20 -7.79 1.35
CA VAL A 93 -4.94 -6.45 1.87
C VAL A 93 -3.46 -6.28 2.16
N ARG A 94 -2.93 -5.09 1.94
CA ARG A 94 -1.59 -4.68 2.35
C ARG A 94 -1.72 -3.79 3.57
N LEU A 95 -0.92 -4.07 4.59
CA LEU A 95 -0.91 -3.34 5.86
C LEU A 95 0.51 -2.96 6.20
N ARG A 96 0.80 -1.66 6.25
CA ARG A 96 2.10 -1.15 6.68
C ARG A 96 2.28 -1.34 8.18
N VAL A 97 3.52 -1.47 8.60
CA VAL A 97 3.92 -1.58 10.00
C VAL A 97 5.05 -0.61 10.27
N TRP A 98 4.77 0.40 11.07
CA TRP A 98 5.75 1.29 11.68
C TRP A 98 6.20 0.77 13.04
N ASN A 99 7.41 1.13 13.45
CA ASN A 99 7.96 0.63 14.72
C ASN A 99 7.27 1.28 15.93
N ASP A 100 7.28 2.61 15.99
CA ASP A 100 6.67 3.38 17.08
C ASP A 100 6.23 4.77 16.58
N PRO A 101 5.04 4.88 15.95
CA PRO A 101 4.54 6.13 15.37
C PRO A 101 3.92 7.08 16.41
N PHE A 102 4.52 7.17 17.60
CA PHE A 102 4.01 7.98 18.70
C PHE A 102 5.13 8.77 19.38
N THR A 103 4.79 9.94 19.93
CA THR A 103 5.66 10.68 20.85
C THR A 103 5.78 9.96 22.19
N ALA A 104 6.70 10.42 23.03
CA ALA A 104 6.91 9.85 24.36
C ALA A 104 5.67 9.98 25.30
N ASP A 105 4.82 10.97 25.05
CA ASP A 105 3.55 11.20 25.77
C ASP A 105 2.34 10.56 25.05
N GLY A 106 2.57 9.80 23.97
CA GLY A 106 1.57 8.97 23.31
C GLY A 106 0.76 9.66 22.23
N GLN A 107 1.17 10.84 21.75
CA GLN A 107 0.53 11.48 20.59
C GLN A 107 0.96 10.78 19.30
N GLY A 108 0.01 10.44 18.44
CA GLY A 108 0.28 9.78 17.17
C GLY A 108 0.83 10.73 16.10
N TYR A 109 1.65 10.19 15.21
CA TYR A 109 2.25 10.95 14.10
C TYR A 109 1.31 11.15 12.90
N GLY A 110 0.18 10.46 12.84
CA GLY A 110 -0.74 10.51 11.70
C GLY A 110 -0.58 9.32 10.76
N GLY A 111 -1.19 9.41 9.60
CA GLY A 111 -1.14 8.34 8.59
C GLY A 111 -1.65 6.98 9.07
N GLY A 112 -2.63 6.97 9.97
CA GLY A 112 -3.17 5.76 10.57
C GLY A 112 -2.48 5.31 11.87
N ASN A 113 -1.36 5.93 12.29
CA ASN A 113 -0.59 5.54 13.48
C ASN A 113 -0.28 4.04 13.54
N VAL A 114 0.07 3.42 12.42
CA VAL A 114 0.04 1.97 12.21
C VAL A 114 1.28 1.31 12.79
N ASN A 115 1.28 1.01 14.08
CA ASN A 115 2.24 0.10 14.68
C ASN A 115 1.81 -1.37 14.51
N ALA A 116 2.62 -2.30 15.00
CA ALA A 116 2.36 -3.73 14.88
C ALA A 116 1.00 -4.16 15.50
N ASP A 117 0.56 -3.55 16.59
CA ASP A 117 -0.70 -3.90 17.27
C ASP A 117 -1.92 -3.43 16.46
N ARG A 118 -1.86 -2.24 15.87
CA ARG A 118 -2.92 -1.73 14.99
C ARG A 118 -2.99 -2.54 13.70
N ALA A 119 -1.85 -2.83 13.10
CA ALA A 119 -1.77 -3.72 11.94
C ALA A 119 -2.32 -5.12 12.24
N LEU A 120 -2.01 -5.69 13.42
CA LEU A 120 -2.56 -6.97 13.85
C LEU A 120 -4.09 -6.93 13.98
N THR A 121 -4.65 -5.83 14.50
CA THR A 121 -6.11 -5.66 14.62
C THR A 121 -6.77 -5.71 13.25
N MET A 122 -6.26 -4.94 12.28
CA MET A 122 -6.75 -4.95 10.90
C MET A 122 -6.53 -6.31 10.21
N ALA A 123 -5.36 -6.93 10.39
CA ALA A 123 -5.04 -8.22 9.80
C ALA A 123 -5.97 -9.35 10.27
N LYS A 124 -6.41 -9.32 11.53
CA LYS A 124 -7.44 -10.25 12.05
C LYS A 124 -8.79 -10.05 11.40
N GLY A 125 -9.23 -8.80 11.22
CA GLY A 125 -10.46 -8.45 10.50
C GLY A 125 -10.41 -8.94 9.04
N ALA A 126 -9.32 -8.64 8.33
CA ALA A 126 -9.10 -9.09 6.97
C ALA A 126 -9.15 -10.62 6.84
N THR A 127 -8.46 -11.33 7.73
CA THR A 127 -8.46 -12.80 7.76
C THR A 127 -9.86 -13.35 8.04
N ALA A 128 -10.61 -12.76 8.96
CA ALA A 128 -11.99 -13.16 9.27
C ALA A 128 -12.93 -12.99 8.07
N ALA A 129 -12.71 -11.99 7.24
CA ALA A 129 -13.41 -11.78 5.98
C ALA A 129 -12.92 -12.70 4.83
N GLY A 130 -11.89 -13.51 5.05
CA GLY A 130 -11.30 -14.41 4.05
C GLY A 130 -10.38 -13.71 3.05
N LEU A 131 -9.73 -12.63 3.46
CA LEU A 131 -8.67 -11.94 2.74
C LEU A 131 -7.31 -12.40 3.25
N LYS A 132 -6.34 -12.55 2.35
CA LYS A 132 -4.94 -12.73 2.73
C LYS A 132 -4.28 -11.38 3.06
N VAL A 133 -3.20 -11.43 3.83
CA VAL A 133 -2.48 -10.23 4.27
C VAL A 133 -1.07 -10.20 3.69
N LEU A 134 -0.68 -9.04 3.12
CA LEU A 134 0.70 -8.63 2.91
C LEU A 134 1.08 -7.69 4.05
N VAL A 135 2.04 -8.09 4.87
CA VAL A 135 2.59 -7.25 5.94
C VAL A 135 3.75 -6.43 5.39
N ASP A 136 3.65 -5.10 5.42
CA ASP A 136 4.65 -4.18 4.89
C ASP A 136 5.43 -3.51 6.02
N PHE A 137 6.63 -4.02 6.30
CA PHE A 137 7.52 -3.42 7.29
C PHE A 137 8.25 -2.21 6.71
N HIS A 138 7.98 -1.02 7.24
CA HIS A 138 8.74 0.18 6.88
C HIS A 138 10.12 0.25 7.57
N TYR A 139 10.28 -0.41 8.73
CA TYR A 139 11.46 -0.28 9.61
C TYR A 139 11.80 1.17 9.90
N SER A 140 10.79 1.94 10.22
CA SER A 140 10.77 3.36 10.47
C SER A 140 9.64 3.63 11.48
N ASP A 141 9.63 4.77 12.16
CA ASP A 141 8.53 5.15 13.05
C ASP A 141 7.42 5.93 12.32
N PHE A 142 7.69 6.34 11.08
CA PHE A 142 6.76 7.09 10.24
C PHE A 142 7.00 6.73 8.77
N TRP A 143 6.55 7.55 7.82
CA TRP A 143 6.66 7.27 6.40
C TRP A 143 8.09 6.91 5.99
N ALA A 144 8.23 5.79 5.28
CA ALA A 144 9.42 5.42 4.54
C ALA A 144 9.14 5.50 3.04
N ASP A 145 9.91 6.30 2.33
CA ASP A 145 9.83 6.50 0.88
C ASP A 145 11.25 6.65 0.30
N PRO A 146 11.44 6.83 -1.03
CA PRO A 146 12.79 6.94 -1.62
C PRO A 146 13.65 8.06 -1.05
N SER A 147 13.03 9.11 -0.49
CA SER A 147 13.72 10.25 0.12
C SER A 147 13.86 10.12 1.64
N LYS A 148 13.02 9.28 2.26
CA LYS A 148 12.88 9.15 3.71
C LYS A 148 13.00 7.69 4.12
N GLN A 149 14.13 7.31 4.65
CA GLN A 149 14.41 5.98 5.19
C GLN A 149 15.07 6.16 6.54
N GLN A 150 14.35 6.82 7.46
CA GLN A 150 14.88 7.14 8.77
C GLN A 150 14.93 5.91 9.67
N VAL A 151 15.96 5.84 10.50
CA VAL A 151 16.09 4.80 11.50
C VAL A 151 15.06 5.03 12.62
N PRO A 152 14.37 3.98 13.13
CA PRO A 152 13.49 4.10 14.27
C PRO A 152 14.17 4.72 15.50
N LYS A 153 13.44 5.50 16.29
CA LYS A 153 13.93 6.15 17.54
C LYS A 153 14.65 5.16 18.44
N ALA A 154 14.07 3.97 18.62
CA ALA A 154 14.64 2.91 19.44
C ALA A 154 16.00 2.39 18.93
N TRP A 155 16.33 2.59 17.64
CA TRP A 155 17.56 2.10 17.01
C TRP A 155 18.60 3.20 16.79
N LYS A 156 18.28 4.43 17.21
CA LYS A 156 19.12 5.62 16.99
C LYS A 156 20.54 5.48 17.55
N SER A 157 20.74 4.72 18.64
CA SER A 157 22.05 4.53 19.27
C SER A 157 23.07 3.79 18.39
N PHE A 158 22.61 3.08 17.36
CA PHE A 158 23.46 2.35 16.41
C PHE A 158 23.15 2.72 14.94
N GLU A 159 22.59 3.91 14.71
CA GLU A 159 22.34 4.42 13.36
C GLU A 159 23.58 4.30 12.48
N GLY A 160 23.42 3.75 11.29
CA GLY A 160 24.52 3.51 10.33
C GLY A 160 25.33 2.22 10.57
N ASP A 161 25.10 1.50 11.65
CA ASP A 161 25.70 0.18 11.90
C ASP A 161 24.83 -0.91 11.24
N ALA A 162 25.24 -1.37 10.07
CA ALA A 162 24.48 -2.32 9.27
C ALA A 162 24.32 -3.69 9.95
N ASP A 163 25.28 -4.14 10.75
CA ASP A 163 25.21 -5.45 11.42
C ASP A 163 24.19 -5.39 12.56
N LYS A 164 24.27 -4.38 13.42
CA LYS A 164 23.27 -4.19 14.47
C LYS A 164 21.87 -3.92 13.93
N THR A 165 21.76 -3.17 12.84
CA THR A 165 20.44 -2.93 12.20
C THR A 165 19.88 -4.24 11.67
N ALA A 166 20.68 -5.08 11.02
CA ALA A 166 20.25 -6.39 10.53
C ALA A 166 19.80 -7.31 11.67
N ASP A 167 20.57 -7.41 12.76
CA ASP A 167 20.18 -8.20 13.94
C ASP A 167 18.85 -7.71 14.52
N THR A 168 18.67 -6.40 14.63
CA THR A 168 17.43 -5.79 15.17
C THR A 168 16.24 -5.98 14.23
N VAL A 169 16.44 -5.85 12.94
CA VAL A 169 15.40 -6.15 11.91
C VAL A 169 14.96 -7.61 12.00
N TYR A 170 15.91 -8.54 12.14
CA TYR A 170 15.57 -9.96 12.32
C TYR A 170 14.69 -10.17 13.57
N ASP A 171 15.11 -9.65 14.72
CA ASP A 171 14.39 -9.82 15.98
C ASP A 171 13.00 -9.18 15.94
N TYR A 172 12.90 -7.94 15.44
CA TYR A 172 11.63 -7.21 15.33
C TYR A 172 10.65 -7.93 14.39
N THR A 173 11.11 -8.31 13.19
CA THR A 173 10.31 -9.04 12.20
C THR A 173 9.83 -10.37 12.77
N LYS A 174 10.73 -11.14 13.38
CA LYS A 174 10.41 -12.44 13.97
C LYS A 174 9.38 -12.31 15.09
N GLN A 175 9.54 -11.34 15.97
CA GLN A 175 8.61 -11.11 17.07
C GLN A 175 7.23 -10.74 16.55
N THR A 176 7.14 -9.77 15.66
CA THR A 176 5.88 -9.30 15.06
C THR A 176 5.15 -10.43 14.34
N LEU A 177 5.84 -11.14 13.43
CA LEU A 177 5.23 -12.25 12.69
C LEU A 177 4.84 -13.43 13.58
N THR A 178 5.58 -13.69 14.67
CA THR A 178 5.19 -14.70 15.65
C THR A 178 3.85 -14.34 16.29
N THR A 179 3.62 -13.07 16.63
CA THR A 179 2.36 -12.59 17.17
C THR A 179 1.21 -12.72 16.13
N PHE A 180 1.44 -12.35 14.88
CA PHE A 180 0.48 -12.52 13.78
C PHE A 180 0.10 -13.99 13.58
N LYS A 181 1.10 -14.87 13.53
CA LYS A 181 0.89 -16.33 13.42
C LYS A 181 0.08 -16.89 14.59
N GLN A 182 0.41 -16.52 15.83
CA GLN A 182 -0.32 -16.96 17.02
C GLN A 182 -1.76 -16.46 17.04
N ALA A 183 -2.03 -15.31 16.46
CA ALA A 183 -3.37 -14.76 16.30
C ALA A 183 -4.17 -15.40 15.14
N GLY A 184 -3.56 -16.30 14.36
CA GLY A 184 -4.20 -16.98 13.24
C GLY A 184 -4.39 -16.13 11.99
N VAL A 185 -3.57 -15.08 11.81
CA VAL A 185 -3.61 -14.23 10.61
C VAL A 185 -3.15 -15.02 9.37
N ASP A 186 -3.89 -14.92 8.27
CA ASP A 186 -3.52 -15.52 6.97
C ASP A 186 -2.53 -14.60 6.24
N VAL A 187 -1.26 -14.65 6.67
CA VAL A 187 -0.17 -13.89 6.05
C VAL A 187 0.33 -14.64 4.82
N GLY A 188 0.03 -14.13 3.64
CA GLY A 188 0.51 -14.71 2.38
C GLY A 188 1.81 -14.10 1.89
N MET A 189 2.12 -12.86 2.25
CA MET A 189 3.35 -12.16 1.86
C MET A 189 3.85 -11.24 2.97
N VAL A 190 5.17 -11.02 3.00
CA VAL A 190 5.82 -10.06 3.90
C VAL A 190 6.83 -9.23 3.13
N GLN A 191 6.68 -7.92 3.19
CA GLN A 191 7.55 -6.94 2.54
C GLN A 191 8.62 -6.48 3.52
N VAL A 192 9.89 -6.58 3.09
CA VAL A 192 11.08 -6.19 3.86
C VAL A 192 11.52 -4.79 3.44
N GLY A 193 10.99 -3.79 4.10
CA GLY A 193 11.19 -2.37 3.77
C GLY A 193 10.24 -1.86 2.69
N ASN A 194 9.91 -0.57 2.75
CA ASN A 194 9.07 0.12 1.76
C ASN A 194 9.92 1.03 0.87
N GLU A 195 9.75 0.92 -0.45
CA GLU A 195 10.42 1.73 -1.48
C GLU A 195 11.93 1.90 -1.26
N THR A 196 12.62 0.82 -0.99
CA THR A 196 14.02 0.75 -0.54
C THR A 196 15.06 1.07 -1.63
N THR A 197 14.74 2.01 -2.51
CA THR A 197 15.50 2.37 -3.71
C THR A 197 16.95 2.78 -3.42
N ALA A 198 17.19 3.49 -2.30
CA ALA A 198 18.52 3.99 -1.95
C ALA A 198 18.99 3.58 -0.54
N LYS A 199 18.03 3.26 0.34
CA LYS A 199 18.29 2.94 1.74
C LYS A 199 17.20 2.00 2.28
N ILE A 200 17.48 1.38 3.41
CA ILE A 200 16.51 0.68 4.26
C ILE A 200 16.90 0.87 5.73
N ALA A 201 15.95 1.29 6.59
CA ALA A 201 16.19 1.49 8.03
C ALA A 201 17.43 2.37 8.33
N GLY A 202 17.64 3.43 7.56
CA GLY A 202 18.80 4.32 7.67
C GLY A 202 20.08 3.79 7.04
N ILE A 203 20.15 2.53 6.63
CA ILE A 203 21.33 1.90 6.02
C ILE A 203 21.34 2.13 4.53
N SER A 204 22.47 2.64 4.00
CA SER A 204 22.72 2.85 2.57
C SER A 204 23.87 1.97 2.05
N GLY A 205 23.91 1.81 0.72
CA GLY A 205 24.91 0.97 0.05
C GLY A 205 24.54 -0.51 0.11
N TRP A 206 24.81 -1.21 -0.99
CA TRP A 206 24.32 -2.58 -1.19
C TRP A 206 24.89 -3.60 -0.20
N ASP A 207 26.15 -3.44 0.24
CA ASP A 207 26.74 -4.31 1.27
C ASP A 207 25.99 -4.24 2.60
N GLY A 208 25.50 -3.06 2.99
CA GLY A 208 24.73 -2.87 4.20
C GLY A 208 23.26 -3.24 4.00
N MET A 209 22.63 -2.74 2.94
CA MET A 209 21.20 -3.00 2.66
C MET A 209 20.93 -4.49 2.50
N SER A 210 21.81 -5.24 1.83
CA SER A 210 21.64 -6.69 1.65
C SER A 210 21.67 -7.47 2.96
N LYS A 211 22.43 -7.02 3.95
CA LYS A 211 22.39 -7.61 5.31
C LYS A 211 21.02 -7.44 5.93
N VAL A 212 20.44 -6.24 5.81
CA VAL A 212 19.10 -5.94 6.35
C VAL A 212 18.03 -6.75 5.63
N PHE A 213 18.05 -6.80 4.29
CA PHE A 213 17.13 -7.63 3.51
C PHE A 213 17.22 -9.11 3.91
N SER A 214 18.44 -9.65 4.00
CA SER A 214 18.66 -11.05 4.36
C SER A 214 18.20 -11.38 5.78
N ALA A 215 18.35 -10.42 6.71
CA ALA A 215 17.88 -10.57 8.09
C ALA A 215 16.36 -10.63 8.17
N GLY A 216 15.65 -9.72 7.48
CA GLY A 216 14.19 -9.74 7.39
C GLY A 216 13.69 -11.03 6.73
N SER A 217 14.27 -11.41 5.59
CA SER A 217 13.94 -12.66 4.89
C SER A 217 14.11 -13.89 5.80
N LYS A 218 15.25 -13.99 6.48
CA LYS A 218 15.51 -15.09 7.42
C LYS A 218 14.45 -15.19 8.50
N ALA A 219 14.03 -14.08 9.09
CA ALA A 219 12.97 -14.07 10.11
C ALA A 219 11.63 -14.55 9.53
N ILE A 220 11.29 -14.14 8.32
CA ILE A 220 10.08 -14.57 7.62
C ILE A 220 10.10 -16.08 7.38
N ARG A 221 11.18 -16.61 6.79
CA ARG A 221 11.32 -18.07 6.52
C ARG A 221 11.20 -18.91 7.79
N GLU A 222 11.71 -18.42 8.92
CA GLU A 222 11.64 -19.16 10.20
C GLU A 222 10.22 -19.16 10.79
N VAL A 223 9.48 -18.07 10.67
CA VAL A 223 8.16 -17.95 11.31
C VAL A 223 7.04 -18.39 10.38
N LEU A 224 7.09 -17.96 9.12
CA LEU A 224 6.06 -18.15 8.08
C LEU A 224 6.70 -18.71 6.81
N PRO A 225 7.15 -19.97 6.80
CA PRO A 225 7.90 -20.56 5.66
C PRO A 225 7.13 -20.56 4.33
N GLU A 226 5.78 -20.51 4.38
CA GLU A 226 4.93 -20.50 3.19
C GLU A 226 4.64 -19.09 2.68
N ALA A 227 4.94 -18.03 3.46
CA ALA A 227 4.73 -16.66 3.02
C ALA A 227 5.84 -16.24 2.05
N LYS A 228 5.47 -15.56 0.94
CA LYS A 228 6.44 -15.00 0.00
C LYS A 228 7.16 -13.79 0.62
N VAL A 229 8.47 -13.73 0.45
CA VAL A 229 9.31 -12.59 0.84
C VAL A 229 9.33 -11.58 -0.30
N VAL A 230 8.93 -10.35 0.00
CA VAL A 230 8.83 -9.26 -0.98
C VAL A 230 9.90 -8.20 -0.71
N ILE A 231 10.61 -7.76 -1.77
CA ILE A 231 11.48 -6.58 -1.75
C ILE A 231 10.89 -5.52 -2.67
N HIS A 232 10.70 -4.31 -2.13
CA HIS A 232 9.96 -3.24 -2.80
C HIS A 232 10.84 -2.06 -3.20
N PHE A 233 10.73 -1.68 -4.47
CA PHE A 233 11.41 -0.52 -5.07
C PHE A 233 10.42 0.38 -5.81
N THR A 234 10.88 1.55 -6.23
CA THR A 234 10.11 2.49 -7.03
C THR A 234 10.95 3.14 -8.12
N ASN A 235 10.31 4.01 -8.92
CA ASN A 235 10.90 4.69 -10.08
C ASN A 235 11.23 3.74 -11.26
N PRO A 236 10.27 2.93 -11.75
CA PRO A 236 10.47 2.03 -12.90
C PRO A 236 10.81 2.77 -14.20
N GLU A 237 10.51 4.08 -14.29
CA GLU A 237 10.81 4.94 -15.43
C GLU A 237 12.32 5.24 -15.58
N LYS A 238 13.10 5.10 -14.50
CA LYS A 238 14.54 5.34 -14.53
C LYS A 238 15.26 4.18 -15.19
N ALA A 239 15.74 4.41 -16.40
CA ALA A 239 16.34 3.37 -17.23
C ALA A 239 17.45 2.57 -16.53
N GLY A 240 17.34 1.24 -16.53
CA GLY A 240 18.33 0.32 -15.98
C GLY A 240 18.37 0.20 -14.46
N THR A 241 17.56 0.94 -13.71
CA THR A 241 17.60 0.90 -12.25
C THR A 241 17.12 -0.45 -11.70
N TYR A 242 15.99 -0.98 -12.19
CA TYR A 242 15.46 -2.28 -11.74
C TYR A 242 16.39 -3.44 -12.08
N ALA A 243 16.99 -3.44 -13.28
CA ALA A 243 18.00 -4.42 -13.64
C ALA A 243 19.21 -4.34 -12.70
N THR A 244 19.60 -3.12 -12.29
CA THR A 244 20.68 -2.91 -11.33
C THR A 244 20.30 -3.42 -9.94
N TYR A 245 19.11 -3.12 -9.44
CA TYR A 245 18.67 -3.56 -8.11
C TYR A 245 18.56 -5.09 -8.04
N ALA A 246 17.92 -5.71 -9.02
CA ALA A 246 17.82 -7.17 -9.07
C ALA A 246 19.21 -7.84 -9.17
N LYS A 247 20.14 -7.26 -9.95
CA LYS A 247 21.52 -7.71 -10.00
C LYS A 247 22.22 -7.61 -8.65
N GLN A 248 22.00 -6.52 -7.91
CA GLN A 248 22.62 -6.35 -6.59
C GLN A 248 22.06 -7.35 -5.58
N LEU A 249 20.73 -7.55 -5.54
CA LEU A 249 20.13 -8.58 -4.70
C LEU A 249 20.72 -9.97 -5.00
N SER A 250 20.87 -10.31 -6.28
CA SER A 250 21.47 -11.58 -6.71
C SER A 250 22.95 -11.68 -6.32
N ASN A 251 23.76 -10.64 -6.53
CA ASN A 251 25.19 -10.63 -6.20
C ASN A 251 25.45 -10.82 -4.70
N HIS A 252 24.53 -10.35 -3.86
CA HIS A 252 24.62 -10.47 -2.40
C HIS A 252 23.86 -11.70 -1.87
N ASN A 253 23.32 -12.55 -2.74
CA ASN A 253 22.56 -13.75 -2.39
C ASN A 253 21.40 -13.47 -1.44
N VAL A 254 20.68 -12.36 -1.64
CA VAL A 254 19.47 -12.04 -0.87
C VAL A 254 18.38 -13.05 -1.25
N ASP A 255 17.86 -13.76 -0.26
CA ASP A 255 16.75 -14.70 -0.43
C ASP A 255 15.43 -13.92 -0.44
N TYR A 256 14.75 -13.90 -1.60
CA TYR A 256 13.43 -13.29 -1.76
C TYR A 256 12.67 -13.98 -2.89
N ASP A 257 11.36 -13.85 -2.88
CA ASP A 257 10.49 -14.46 -3.91
C ASP A 257 10.01 -13.41 -4.90
N VAL A 258 9.60 -12.23 -4.43
CA VAL A 258 8.90 -11.22 -5.21
C VAL A 258 9.67 -9.91 -5.28
N PHE A 259 9.89 -9.43 -6.50
CA PHE A 259 10.37 -8.06 -6.76
C PHE A 259 9.16 -7.15 -7.01
N ALA A 260 8.89 -6.25 -6.07
CA ALA A 260 7.73 -5.37 -6.13
C ALA A 260 8.07 -3.94 -6.58
N SER A 261 7.12 -3.29 -7.23
CA SER A 261 7.22 -1.93 -7.77
C SER A 261 6.08 -1.05 -7.30
N SER A 262 6.35 0.21 -6.93
CA SER A 262 5.33 1.25 -7.03
C SER A 262 5.18 1.67 -8.49
N TYR A 263 3.95 1.94 -8.91
CA TYR A 263 3.66 2.52 -10.21
C TYR A 263 2.52 3.52 -10.12
N TYR A 264 2.84 4.78 -10.32
CA TYR A 264 1.87 5.86 -10.38
C TYR A 264 1.97 6.54 -11.75
N PRO A 265 0.89 6.57 -12.57
CA PRO A 265 0.95 7.05 -13.96
C PRO A 265 1.46 8.48 -14.11
N PHE A 266 1.28 9.29 -13.06
CA PHE A 266 1.70 10.69 -13.05
C PHE A 266 3.19 10.88 -12.71
N TRP A 267 3.91 9.82 -12.32
CA TRP A 267 5.36 9.85 -12.02
C TRP A 267 6.17 8.85 -12.83
N HIS A 268 5.63 7.65 -13.06
CA HIS A 268 6.43 6.46 -13.38
C HIS A 268 6.35 6.02 -14.86
N GLY A 269 5.95 6.94 -15.75
CA GLY A 269 5.98 6.69 -17.19
C GLY A 269 4.84 5.83 -17.69
N THR A 270 5.12 4.86 -18.57
CA THR A 270 4.09 4.07 -19.25
C THR A 270 3.97 2.65 -18.72
N THR A 271 2.80 2.05 -18.87
CA THR A 271 2.54 0.64 -18.52
C THR A 271 3.38 -0.32 -19.37
N GLU A 272 3.70 0.03 -20.62
CA GLU A 272 4.60 -0.76 -21.48
C GLU A 272 6.03 -0.79 -20.91
N ASN A 273 6.52 0.35 -20.40
CA ASN A 273 7.81 0.39 -19.73
C ASN A 273 7.77 -0.44 -18.44
N LEU A 274 6.71 -0.31 -17.63
CA LEU A 274 6.52 -1.11 -16.41
C LEU A 274 6.59 -2.60 -16.72
N THR A 275 5.81 -3.09 -17.70
CA THR A 275 5.86 -4.49 -18.15
C THR A 275 7.27 -4.89 -18.57
N SER A 276 7.95 -4.05 -19.34
CA SER A 276 9.29 -4.35 -19.87
C SER A 276 10.33 -4.50 -18.75
N VAL A 277 10.35 -3.59 -17.76
CA VAL A 277 11.36 -3.63 -16.69
C VAL A 277 11.08 -4.76 -15.70
N LEU A 278 9.82 -5.05 -15.37
CA LEU A 278 9.44 -6.16 -14.51
C LEU A 278 9.68 -7.51 -15.19
N LYS A 279 9.29 -7.66 -16.44
CA LYS A 279 9.57 -8.86 -17.23
C LYS A 279 11.07 -9.16 -17.35
N ASN A 280 11.92 -8.12 -17.48
CA ASN A 280 13.36 -8.30 -17.46
C ASN A 280 13.86 -8.85 -16.13
N VAL A 281 13.31 -8.42 -15.01
CA VAL A 281 13.64 -8.98 -13.67
C VAL A 281 13.19 -10.43 -13.59
N ALA A 282 11.92 -10.71 -13.91
CA ALA A 282 11.33 -12.07 -13.86
C ALA A 282 12.16 -13.05 -14.72
N SER A 283 12.38 -12.72 -15.99
CA SER A 283 13.09 -13.61 -16.91
C SER A 283 14.56 -13.84 -16.55
N THR A 284 15.25 -12.80 -16.01
CA THR A 284 16.69 -12.86 -15.72
C THR A 284 17.00 -13.54 -14.40
N TYR A 285 16.19 -13.28 -13.37
CA TYR A 285 16.47 -13.72 -12.00
C TYR A 285 15.49 -14.78 -11.50
N LYS A 286 14.50 -15.19 -12.32
CA LYS A 286 13.49 -16.19 -11.97
C LYS A 286 12.79 -15.82 -10.67
N LYS A 287 12.21 -14.62 -10.67
CA LYS A 287 11.48 -14.05 -9.53
C LYS A 287 10.11 -13.61 -9.97
N ASP A 288 9.14 -13.85 -9.10
CA ASP A 288 7.85 -13.22 -9.25
C ASP A 288 7.99 -11.70 -9.18
N VAL A 289 7.05 -11.00 -9.79
CA VAL A 289 6.99 -9.54 -9.77
C VAL A 289 5.56 -9.06 -9.53
N MET A 290 5.39 -7.88 -8.96
CA MET A 290 4.07 -7.29 -8.75
C MET A 290 4.14 -5.76 -8.69
N VAL A 291 2.98 -5.12 -8.78
CA VAL A 291 2.80 -3.73 -8.42
C VAL A 291 2.26 -3.68 -6.98
N ALA A 292 3.10 -3.19 -6.05
CA ALA A 292 2.73 -3.05 -4.64
C ALA A 292 1.93 -1.79 -4.34
N GLU A 293 2.03 -0.78 -5.22
CA GLU A 293 1.31 0.49 -5.09
C GLU A 293 0.96 1.07 -6.45
N THR A 294 -0.31 1.44 -6.63
CA THR A 294 -0.80 2.31 -7.70
C THR A 294 -2.03 3.07 -7.23
N SER A 295 -2.31 4.20 -7.83
CA SER A 295 -3.56 4.93 -7.62
C SER A 295 -3.87 5.91 -8.75
N TRP A 296 -5.15 6.25 -8.90
CA TRP A 296 -5.64 7.31 -9.78
C TRP A 296 -6.85 8.00 -9.14
N ALA A 297 -6.98 9.30 -9.34
CA ALA A 297 -8.11 10.05 -8.81
C ALA A 297 -9.36 9.91 -9.67
N TYR A 298 -10.51 9.81 -9.03
CA TYR A 298 -11.82 9.87 -9.71
C TYR A 298 -12.39 11.28 -9.75
N THR A 299 -11.88 12.20 -8.94
CA THR A 299 -12.23 13.62 -8.90
C THR A 299 -10.99 14.45 -8.54
N LEU A 300 -11.02 15.72 -8.90
CA LEU A 300 -10.06 16.72 -8.40
C LEU A 300 -10.68 17.63 -7.33
N ASP A 301 -11.94 17.39 -6.98
CA ASP A 301 -12.58 18.10 -5.90
C ASP A 301 -11.86 17.77 -4.60
N ASP A 302 -11.66 18.80 -3.80
CA ASP A 302 -11.01 18.70 -2.52
C ASP A 302 -12.09 18.55 -1.43
N GLY A 303 -12.10 17.41 -0.76
CA GLY A 303 -13.12 17.09 0.24
C GLY A 303 -12.85 17.68 1.61
N ASP A 304 -11.63 18.15 1.87
CA ASP A 304 -11.18 18.62 3.18
C ASP A 304 -10.39 19.95 3.15
N ASP A 305 -10.33 20.62 1.99
CA ASP A 305 -9.60 21.86 1.74
C ASP A 305 -8.06 21.71 1.84
N ASP A 306 -7.54 20.49 1.75
CA ASP A 306 -6.12 20.21 1.69
C ASP A 306 -5.69 19.64 0.32
N SER A 307 -4.54 20.08 -0.16
CA SER A 307 -4.08 19.77 -1.51
C SER A 307 -3.80 18.28 -1.73
N ASN A 308 -4.57 17.63 -2.56
CA ASN A 308 -4.33 16.27 -3.01
C ASN A 308 -3.07 16.16 -3.88
N THR A 309 -2.39 15.02 -3.82
CA THR A 309 -1.18 14.76 -4.62
C THR A 309 -1.45 14.78 -6.12
N VAL A 310 -2.52 14.13 -6.57
CA VAL A 310 -2.83 13.95 -7.99
C VAL A 310 -3.05 15.27 -8.72
N PRO A 311 -3.87 16.24 -8.23
CA PRO A 311 -4.07 17.52 -8.93
C PRO A 311 -2.80 18.27 -9.22
N SER A 312 -1.80 18.18 -8.34
CA SER A 312 -0.52 18.87 -8.48
C SER A 312 0.46 18.19 -9.45
N LYS A 313 0.21 16.94 -9.82
CA LYS A 313 1.14 16.08 -10.59
C LYS A 313 0.59 15.63 -11.94
N VAL A 314 -0.74 15.61 -12.11
CA VAL A 314 -1.35 15.21 -13.39
C VAL A 314 -0.98 16.17 -14.50
N THR A 315 -0.42 15.63 -15.56
CA THR A 315 -0.08 16.38 -16.77
C THR A 315 -1.15 16.22 -17.84
N ALA A 316 -1.14 17.11 -18.84
CA ALA A 316 -2.00 16.98 -20.00
C ALA A 316 -1.83 15.62 -20.74
N ASP A 317 -0.63 15.02 -20.67
CA ASP A 317 -0.38 13.72 -21.28
C ASP A 317 -0.98 12.56 -20.47
N ASN A 318 -1.00 12.65 -19.13
CA ASN A 318 -1.71 11.71 -18.28
C ASN A 318 -3.22 11.74 -18.58
N LEU A 319 -3.81 12.94 -18.66
CA LEU A 319 -5.25 13.13 -18.94
C LEU A 319 -5.68 12.63 -20.33
N LYS A 320 -4.76 12.51 -21.27
CA LYS A 320 -5.05 11.86 -22.56
C LYS A 320 -5.24 10.35 -22.44
N LYS A 321 -4.70 9.72 -21.38
CA LYS A 321 -4.81 8.28 -21.17
C LYS A 321 -6.01 7.93 -20.31
N TYR A 322 -6.17 8.64 -19.21
CA TYR A 322 -7.20 8.37 -18.20
C TYR A 322 -7.88 9.67 -17.81
N ASP A 323 -9.19 9.73 -17.91
CA ASP A 323 -9.96 10.86 -17.40
C ASP A 323 -9.91 10.90 -15.88
N ILE A 324 -10.09 12.09 -15.29
CA ILE A 324 -10.37 12.22 -13.88
C ILE A 324 -11.86 11.96 -13.69
N SER A 325 -12.19 10.71 -13.47
CA SER A 325 -13.55 10.21 -13.34
C SER A 325 -13.53 8.79 -12.77
N PRO A 326 -14.65 8.26 -12.27
CA PRO A 326 -14.75 6.85 -11.90
C PRO A 326 -14.35 5.88 -13.00
N GLN A 327 -14.72 6.20 -14.26
CA GLN A 327 -14.32 5.39 -15.41
C GLN A 327 -12.80 5.46 -15.64
N GLY A 328 -12.21 6.65 -15.59
CA GLY A 328 -10.76 6.82 -15.77
C GLY A 328 -9.94 6.12 -14.69
N GLN A 329 -10.42 6.12 -13.43
CA GLN A 329 -9.82 5.37 -12.33
C GLN A 329 -9.88 3.85 -12.62
N ALA A 330 -11.02 3.35 -13.06
CA ALA A 330 -11.19 1.93 -13.42
C ALA A 330 -10.33 1.52 -14.64
N ASP A 331 -10.19 2.39 -15.62
CA ASP A 331 -9.37 2.16 -16.81
C ASP A 331 -7.87 2.13 -16.46
N GLU A 332 -7.43 2.99 -15.55
CA GLU A 332 -6.05 3.01 -15.06
C GLU A 332 -5.72 1.71 -14.31
N ILE A 333 -6.51 1.35 -13.29
CA ILE A 333 -6.29 0.12 -12.52
C ILE A 333 -6.29 -1.10 -13.44
N ARG A 334 -7.23 -1.14 -14.39
CA ARG A 334 -7.28 -2.22 -15.39
C ARG A 334 -6.01 -2.26 -16.23
N ALA A 335 -5.50 -1.11 -16.68
CA ALA A 335 -4.29 -1.04 -17.49
C ALA A 335 -3.05 -1.51 -16.75
N VAL A 336 -2.93 -1.16 -15.47
CA VAL A 336 -1.83 -1.65 -14.61
C VAL A 336 -1.95 -3.17 -14.40
N ALA A 337 -3.16 -3.69 -14.12
CA ALA A 337 -3.37 -5.12 -13.99
C ALA A 337 -3.05 -5.88 -15.29
N GLU A 338 -3.42 -5.34 -16.45
CA GLU A 338 -3.06 -5.90 -17.75
C GLU A 338 -1.55 -5.88 -18.00
N ALA A 339 -0.87 -4.80 -17.59
CA ALA A 339 0.59 -4.68 -17.69
C ALA A 339 1.31 -5.76 -16.89
N VAL A 340 0.83 -6.04 -15.67
CA VAL A 340 1.36 -7.10 -14.82
C VAL A 340 1.02 -8.48 -15.39
N ASN A 341 -0.21 -8.70 -15.84
CA ASN A 341 -0.60 -9.97 -16.47
C ASN A 341 0.21 -10.30 -17.73
N ASN A 342 0.62 -9.27 -18.51
CA ASN A 342 1.42 -9.43 -19.73
C ASN A 342 2.89 -9.80 -19.47
N ILE A 343 3.31 -9.92 -18.21
CA ILE A 343 4.64 -10.42 -17.87
C ILE A 343 4.75 -11.88 -18.30
N GLY A 344 3.73 -12.69 -18.03
CA GLY A 344 3.65 -14.10 -18.44
C GLY A 344 4.62 -14.99 -17.69
N ASP A 345 4.62 -16.26 -18.01
CA ASP A 345 5.55 -17.28 -17.50
C ASP A 345 6.95 -17.07 -18.12
N ASN A 346 7.95 -16.79 -17.33
CA ASN A 346 9.34 -16.58 -17.77
C ASN A 346 10.32 -17.57 -17.14
N ASP A 347 9.90 -18.36 -16.16
CA ASP A 347 10.75 -19.37 -15.53
C ASP A 347 10.40 -20.79 -16.00
N GLY A 348 9.23 -20.98 -16.61
CA GLY A 348 8.81 -22.23 -17.25
C GLY A 348 8.08 -23.17 -16.31
N ASP A 349 7.54 -22.69 -15.20
CA ASP A 349 6.76 -23.49 -14.26
C ASP A 349 5.27 -23.61 -14.63
N GLY A 350 4.81 -22.82 -15.61
CA GLY A 350 3.45 -22.80 -16.13
C GLY A 350 2.55 -21.77 -15.48
N GLU A 351 3.06 -20.99 -14.52
CA GLU A 351 2.37 -19.90 -13.86
C GLU A 351 2.84 -18.53 -14.39
N ASN A 352 2.08 -17.50 -14.14
CA ASN A 352 2.46 -16.14 -14.54
C ASN A 352 3.28 -15.50 -13.43
N ASP A 353 4.51 -15.07 -13.74
CA ASP A 353 5.39 -14.37 -12.80
C ASP A 353 4.85 -13.00 -12.35
N GLY A 354 3.88 -12.44 -13.07
CA GLY A 354 3.16 -11.24 -12.69
C GLY A 354 2.04 -11.53 -11.71
N LEU A 355 2.30 -11.43 -10.41
CA LEU A 355 1.38 -11.88 -9.37
C LEU A 355 0.12 -11.02 -9.22
N GLY A 356 0.22 -9.70 -9.38
CA GLY A 356 -0.93 -8.82 -9.16
C GLY A 356 -0.60 -7.37 -8.86
N VAL A 357 -1.63 -6.67 -8.40
CA VAL A 357 -1.61 -5.22 -8.15
C VAL A 357 -2.26 -4.91 -6.82
N PHE A 358 -1.65 -4.00 -6.05
CA PHE A 358 -2.27 -3.39 -4.88
C PHE A 358 -2.60 -1.92 -5.17
N TYR A 359 -3.87 -1.54 -4.95
CA TYR A 359 -4.28 -0.15 -4.97
C TYR A 359 -3.96 0.49 -3.63
N TRP A 360 -3.30 1.65 -3.66
CA TRP A 360 -2.83 2.32 -2.45
C TRP A 360 -3.92 3.19 -1.84
N GLU A 361 -4.28 2.89 -0.60
CA GLU A 361 -5.18 3.62 0.29
C GLU A 361 -6.52 4.06 -0.33
N PRO A 362 -7.27 3.16 -0.98
CA PRO A 362 -8.56 3.51 -1.57
C PRO A 362 -9.63 3.91 -0.55
N ALA A 363 -9.45 3.52 0.70
CA ALA A 363 -10.37 3.81 1.79
C ALA A 363 -10.04 5.12 2.53
N TRP A 364 -8.94 5.78 2.18
CA TRP A 364 -8.54 7.02 2.83
C TRP A 364 -9.36 8.19 2.31
N VAL A 365 -10.46 8.44 3.01
CA VAL A 365 -11.43 9.50 2.71
C VAL A 365 -11.33 10.61 3.75
N PRO A 366 -11.75 11.85 3.43
CA PRO A 366 -11.80 12.94 4.38
C PRO A 366 -12.63 12.58 5.62
N VAL A 367 -12.10 12.87 6.81
CA VAL A 367 -12.80 12.68 8.09
C VAL A 367 -13.95 13.68 8.25
N GLY A 368 -13.85 14.83 7.58
CA GLY A 368 -14.86 15.90 7.60
C GLY A 368 -14.56 16.93 6.52
N THR A 369 -15.15 18.11 6.60
CA THR A 369 -14.98 19.19 5.64
C THR A 369 -14.45 20.47 6.31
N GLY A 370 -13.77 21.34 5.55
CA GLY A 370 -13.22 22.61 6.04
C GLY A 370 -11.74 22.54 6.42
N GLY A 371 -11.07 21.41 6.16
CA GLY A 371 -9.62 21.22 6.22
C GLY A 371 -8.95 21.80 7.47
N LYS A 372 -7.75 22.31 7.31
CA LYS A 372 -6.94 22.88 8.38
C LYS A 372 -7.52 24.14 9.05
N ASP A 373 -8.50 24.77 8.44
CA ASP A 373 -9.19 25.94 9.02
C ASP A 373 -10.32 25.51 9.97
N ASN A 374 -10.64 24.19 10.03
CA ASN A 374 -11.61 23.61 10.93
C ASN A 374 -10.93 22.99 12.16
N ALA A 375 -10.92 23.69 13.28
CA ALA A 375 -10.21 23.26 14.48
C ALA A 375 -10.71 21.91 15.04
N GLU A 376 -12.01 21.63 14.96
CA GLU A 376 -12.59 20.34 15.41
C GLU A 376 -12.09 19.19 14.55
N LEU A 377 -12.00 19.38 13.24
CA LEU A 377 -11.46 18.41 12.31
C LEU A 377 -9.99 18.15 12.58
N VAL A 378 -9.18 19.21 12.76
CA VAL A 378 -7.76 19.11 13.09
C VAL A 378 -7.55 18.37 14.42
N ASP A 379 -8.35 18.69 15.43
CA ASP A 379 -8.32 17.97 16.73
C ASP A 379 -8.63 16.48 16.56
N THR A 380 -9.59 16.12 15.70
CA THR A 380 -9.93 14.74 15.36
C THR A 380 -8.77 14.03 14.65
N TRP A 381 -8.16 14.66 13.67
CA TRP A 381 -6.97 14.13 12.98
C TRP A 381 -5.81 13.90 13.94
N ASN A 382 -5.52 14.86 14.79
CA ASN A 382 -4.46 14.75 15.79
C ASN A 382 -4.73 13.62 16.77
N LYS A 383 -5.96 13.48 17.21
CA LYS A 383 -6.36 12.47 18.18
C LYS A 383 -6.27 11.05 17.62
N TYR A 384 -6.75 10.81 16.41
CA TYR A 384 -6.88 9.47 15.85
C TYR A 384 -5.86 9.16 14.75
N GLY A 385 -5.16 10.16 14.25
CA GLY A 385 -4.17 10.01 13.17
C GLY A 385 -4.80 9.76 11.80
N GLY A 386 -6.04 10.24 11.57
CA GLY A 386 -6.74 10.07 10.28
C GLY A 386 -6.17 10.90 9.14
N GLY A 387 -5.36 11.94 9.44
CA GLY A 387 -4.66 12.74 8.47
C GLY A 387 -3.29 12.17 8.07
N TRP A 388 -2.63 12.82 7.08
CA TRP A 388 -1.31 12.40 6.58
C TRP A 388 -0.23 12.46 7.66
N ALA A 389 -0.17 13.56 8.40
CA ALA A 389 0.75 13.79 9.49
C ALA A 389 0.10 14.72 10.52
N THR A 390 0.45 14.57 11.79
CA THR A 390 0.09 15.50 12.86
C THR A 390 1.29 16.38 13.20
N GLU A 391 1.08 17.44 14.03
CA GLU A 391 2.19 18.25 14.54
C GLU A 391 3.24 17.41 15.28
N ALA A 392 2.79 16.33 15.94
CA ALA A 392 3.64 15.41 16.68
C ALA A 392 4.68 14.69 15.80
N ALA A 393 4.40 14.50 14.51
CA ALA A 393 5.34 13.91 13.57
C ALA A 393 6.62 14.72 13.40
N GLY A 394 6.60 16.02 13.67
CA GLY A 394 7.76 16.90 13.67
C GLY A 394 8.85 16.53 14.68
N GLU A 395 8.53 15.78 15.71
CA GLU A 395 9.52 15.20 16.63
C GLU A 395 10.42 14.18 15.91
N TYR A 396 9.84 13.37 15.04
CA TYR A 396 10.56 12.34 14.29
C TYR A 396 11.16 12.88 12.98
N ASP A 397 10.40 13.64 12.23
CA ASP A 397 10.85 14.26 10.96
C ASP A 397 10.56 15.77 10.91
N PRO A 398 11.42 16.61 11.52
CA PRO A 398 11.22 18.07 11.56
C PRO A 398 11.28 18.74 10.18
N ASN A 399 11.71 18.02 9.12
CA ASN A 399 11.78 18.53 7.76
C ASN A 399 10.60 18.08 6.89
N ASP A 400 9.65 17.35 7.44
CA ASP A 400 8.45 17.00 6.69
C ASP A 400 7.52 18.20 6.57
N ALA A 401 7.55 18.89 5.42
CA ALA A 401 6.68 20.03 5.12
C ALA A 401 5.19 19.66 5.02
N ARG A 402 4.85 18.37 5.14
CA ARG A 402 3.47 17.83 5.08
C ARG A 402 2.87 17.61 6.47
N LEU A 403 3.37 18.31 7.47
CA LEU A 403 2.89 18.19 8.86
C LEU A 403 1.43 18.60 9.08
N TYR A 404 0.74 19.02 8.02
CA TYR A 404 -0.64 19.45 8.13
C TYR A 404 -1.46 18.90 7.00
N TRP A 405 -1.70 17.62 6.72
CA TRP A 405 -2.62 17.04 5.97
C TRP A 405 -2.65 16.19 5.22
#